data_9e644740dc598bb89b2980ebfc411542
#
_entry.id   9e644740dc598bb89b2980ebfc411542
#
_cell.length_a   1.000
_cell.length_b   1.000
_cell.length_c   1.000
_cell.angle_alpha   90.00
_cell.angle_beta   90.00
_cell.angle_gamma   90.00
#
_symmetry.space_group_name_H-M   'P 1'
#
loop_
_entity.id
_entity.type
_entity.pdbx_description
1 polymer ?
#
loop_
_entity_poly.entity_id
_entity_poly.type
_entity_poly.pdbx_seq_one_letter_code
_entity_poly.pdbx_strand_id
1 'polypeptide(L)'
;APATTAAEVEEEAPAGPAGVYKMAIYSDPQTNNYWTYLDTENDVWTSYVMSGQAVSLYTLSVPNYQLVASMATELIETSTDNGDGTFSYSVPIAEGFEWSDGAPITANDWAFTFDTVKNLGLAGNWLGLWTLGTDEAQGVTSVEATDDYTVKVTFNFDPGLAKWQYGAA
;
A
#
# COMPACT_ATOMS: atom_id res chain seq x y z
N ALA A 1 6.64 1.89 -58.54
CA ALA A 1 6.69 1.98 -57.09
C ALA A 1 5.34 1.47 -56.53
N PRO A 2 5.29 0.49 -55.64
CA PRO A 2 4.06 0.04 -55.03
C PRO A 2 3.57 1.07 -54.01
N ALA A 3 2.29 1.39 -54.05
CA ALA A 3 1.61 2.26 -53.11
C ALA A 3 1.53 1.56 -51.74
N THR A 4 2.08 2.19 -50.73
CA THR A 4 1.91 1.77 -49.32
C THR A 4 0.51 2.08 -48.89
N THR A 5 -0.33 1.06 -48.72
CA THR A 5 -1.64 1.18 -48.12
C THR A 5 -1.45 1.52 -46.63
N ALA A 6 -1.90 2.69 -46.22
CA ALA A 6 -1.95 3.05 -44.79
C ALA A 6 -2.88 2.06 -44.09
N ALA A 7 -2.39 1.46 -43.01
CA ALA A 7 -3.22 0.66 -42.13
C ALA A 7 -4.27 1.58 -41.50
N GLU A 8 -5.53 1.26 -41.70
CA GLU A 8 -6.66 1.87 -41.05
C GLU A 8 -6.53 1.54 -39.55
N VAL A 9 -6.37 2.57 -38.73
CA VAL A 9 -6.42 2.42 -37.26
C VAL A 9 -7.91 2.17 -36.96
N GLU A 10 -8.21 0.94 -36.61
CA GLU A 10 -9.53 0.55 -36.12
C GLU A 10 -9.79 1.31 -34.82
N GLU A 11 -10.64 2.32 -34.88
CA GLU A 11 -11.07 3.09 -33.72
C GLU A 11 -11.85 2.13 -32.80
N GLU A 12 -11.25 1.80 -31.67
CA GLU A 12 -11.84 0.90 -30.66
C GLU A 12 -13.20 1.49 -30.26
N ALA A 13 -14.27 0.75 -30.49
CA ALA A 13 -15.63 1.21 -30.17
C ALA A 13 -15.70 1.56 -28.67
N PRO A 14 -16.37 2.66 -28.28
CA PRO A 14 -16.46 3.06 -26.88
C PRO A 14 -17.00 1.89 -26.06
N ALA A 15 -16.29 1.54 -25.01
CA ALA A 15 -16.69 0.49 -24.07
C ALA A 15 -18.14 0.76 -23.64
N GLY A 16 -19.01 -0.23 -23.81
CA GLY A 16 -20.40 -0.14 -23.37
C GLY A 16 -20.48 0.18 -21.88
N PRO A 17 -21.66 0.54 -21.35
CA PRO A 17 -21.80 0.90 -19.96
C PRO A 17 -21.19 -0.20 -19.07
N ALA A 18 -20.33 0.21 -18.13
CA ALA A 18 -19.66 -0.71 -17.22
C ALA A 18 -20.70 -1.63 -16.57
N GLY A 19 -20.53 -2.93 -16.70
CA GLY A 19 -21.44 -3.92 -16.13
C GLY A 19 -21.46 -3.80 -14.61
N VAL A 20 -22.59 -4.09 -13.99
CA VAL A 20 -22.69 -4.16 -12.53
C VAL A 20 -22.18 -5.53 -12.08
N TYR A 21 -21.07 -5.57 -11.37
CA TYR A 21 -20.62 -6.77 -10.67
C TYR A 21 -21.36 -6.88 -9.33
N LYS A 22 -22.02 -8.01 -9.10
CA LYS A 22 -22.72 -8.28 -7.82
C LYS A 22 -22.01 -9.41 -7.12
N MET A 23 -21.58 -9.16 -5.90
CA MET A 23 -20.95 -10.14 -5.01
C MET A 23 -21.83 -10.33 -3.78
N ALA A 24 -22.06 -11.58 -3.40
CA ALA A 24 -22.67 -11.91 -2.11
C ALA A 24 -21.56 -12.27 -1.12
N ILE A 25 -21.65 -11.75 0.09
CA ILE A 25 -20.78 -12.10 1.22
C ILE A 25 -21.60 -12.80 2.28
N TYR A 26 -20.96 -13.62 3.11
CA TYR A 26 -21.64 -14.48 4.08
C TYR A 26 -22.23 -13.69 5.26
N SER A 27 -21.61 -12.61 5.65
CA SER A 27 -22.00 -11.77 6.77
C SER A 27 -21.94 -10.29 6.39
N ASP A 28 -22.73 -9.45 7.04
CA ASP A 28 -22.64 -8.01 6.90
C ASP A 28 -21.30 -7.51 7.43
N PRO A 29 -20.70 -6.46 6.80
CA PRO A 29 -19.50 -5.81 7.32
C PRO A 29 -19.75 -5.29 8.74
N GLN A 30 -18.79 -5.46 9.63
CA GLN A 30 -18.88 -4.99 11.02
C GLN A 30 -18.74 -3.47 11.12
N THR A 31 -18.02 -2.86 10.19
CA THR A 31 -17.78 -1.42 10.16
C THR A 31 -17.67 -0.90 8.74
N ASN A 32 -17.94 0.38 8.57
CA ASN A 32 -17.60 1.17 7.39
C ASN A 32 -16.55 2.25 7.70
N ASN A 33 -16.00 2.24 8.91
CA ASN A 33 -14.96 3.15 9.34
C ASN A 33 -13.60 2.47 9.19
N TYR A 34 -12.75 3.04 8.32
CA TYR A 34 -11.43 2.48 8.02
C TYR A 34 -10.54 2.34 9.27
N TRP A 35 -10.60 3.29 10.19
CA TRP A 35 -9.80 3.25 11.41
C TRP A 35 -10.22 2.14 12.38
N THR A 36 -11.53 1.89 12.53
CA THR A 36 -12.03 0.76 13.31
C THR A 36 -11.72 -0.58 12.65
N TYR A 37 -11.76 -0.61 11.31
CA TYR A 37 -11.33 -1.78 10.54
C TYR A 37 -9.84 -2.08 10.75
N LEU A 38 -8.98 -1.08 10.84
CA LEU A 38 -7.55 -1.25 11.13
C LEU A 38 -7.30 -1.78 12.55
N ASP A 39 -8.22 -1.59 13.49
CA ASP A 39 -8.06 -2.01 14.88
C ASP A 39 -8.69 -3.40 15.14
N THR A 40 -9.95 -3.46 15.46
CA THR A 40 -10.58 -4.67 16.01
C THR A 40 -11.66 -5.29 15.12
N GLU A 41 -12.22 -4.54 14.18
CA GLU A 41 -13.37 -4.94 13.36
C GLU A 41 -12.96 -5.43 11.97
N ASN A 42 -11.95 -6.27 11.91
CA ASN A 42 -11.28 -6.71 10.68
C ASN A 42 -11.61 -8.15 10.26
N ASP A 43 -12.83 -8.58 10.37
CA ASP A 43 -13.19 -9.89 9.83
C ASP A 43 -13.05 -9.93 8.28
N VAL A 44 -13.00 -11.15 7.76
CA VAL A 44 -12.79 -11.37 6.32
C VAL A 44 -13.88 -10.73 5.45
N TRP A 45 -15.11 -10.64 5.94
CA TRP A 45 -16.22 -10.09 5.16
C TRP A 45 -16.18 -8.57 5.11
N THR A 46 -15.80 -7.94 6.20
CA THR A 46 -15.50 -6.50 6.26
C THR A 46 -14.35 -6.18 5.30
N SER A 47 -13.32 -7.01 5.22
CA SER A 47 -12.19 -6.82 4.31
C SER A 47 -12.59 -6.76 2.83
N TYR A 48 -13.57 -7.53 2.39
CA TYR A 48 -14.07 -7.45 1.00
C TYR A 48 -14.66 -6.08 0.64
N VAL A 49 -15.19 -5.36 1.62
CA VAL A 49 -15.78 -4.03 1.41
C VAL A 49 -14.73 -2.94 1.61
N MET A 50 -13.84 -3.10 2.59
CA MET A 50 -12.92 -2.07 3.03
C MET A 50 -11.60 -2.05 2.27
N SER A 51 -11.17 -3.19 1.70
CA SER A 51 -9.87 -3.31 1.02
C SER A 51 -9.67 -2.35 -0.16
N GLY A 52 -10.75 -1.92 -0.81
CA GLY A 52 -10.70 -0.94 -1.89
C GLY A 52 -10.48 0.52 -1.44
N GLN A 53 -10.40 0.77 -0.14
CA GLN A 53 -10.20 2.11 0.42
C GLN A 53 -8.75 2.41 0.76
N ALA A 54 -7.85 1.47 0.51
CA ALA A 54 -6.43 1.62 0.80
C ALA A 54 -5.57 1.39 -0.44
N VAL A 55 -4.42 2.00 -0.45
CA VAL A 55 -3.37 1.73 -1.43
C VAL A 55 -2.15 1.18 -0.69
N SER A 56 -1.46 0.23 -1.31
CA SER A 56 -0.25 -0.39 -0.77
C SER A 56 0.96 -0.07 -1.64
N LEU A 57 2.15 -0.08 -1.04
CA LEU A 57 3.40 0.08 -1.78
C LEU A 57 3.62 -1.10 -2.73
N TYR A 58 3.36 -2.32 -2.25
CA TYR A 58 3.53 -3.56 -2.99
C TYR A 58 2.27 -4.42 -2.94
N THR A 59 2.14 -5.34 -3.89
CA THR A 59 1.03 -6.29 -3.93
C THR A 59 1.50 -7.64 -4.48
N LEU A 60 0.66 -8.67 -4.33
CA LEU A 60 0.93 -9.98 -4.90
C LEU A 60 0.29 -10.11 -6.28
N SER A 61 1.10 -10.45 -7.29
CA SER A 61 0.61 -10.69 -8.65
C SER A 61 -0.22 -11.97 -8.74
N VAL A 62 -1.23 -11.97 -9.62
CA VAL A 62 -2.05 -13.16 -9.94
C VAL A 62 -1.62 -13.66 -11.31
N PRO A 63 -1.44 -14.97 -11.52
CA PRO A 63 -1.67 -16.10 -10.60
C PRO A 63 -0.42 -16.54 -9.80
N ASN A 64 0.72 -15.91 -10.01
CA ASN A 64 2.01 -16.43 -9.53
C ASN A 64 2.34 -16.03 -8.09
N TYR A 65 1.57 -15.14 -7.48
CA TYR A 65 1.76 -14.64 -6.11
C TYR A 65 3.19 -14.10 -5.85
N GLN A 66 3.79 -13.52 -6.88
CA GLN A 66 5.06 -12.82 -6.74
C GLN A 66 4.79 -11.39 -6.27
N LEU A 67 5.64 -10.89 -5.38
CA LEU A 67 5.57 -9.51 -4.96
C LEU A 67 5.91 -8.61 -6.15
N VAL A 68 5.08 -7.62 -6.38
CA VAL A 68 5.25 -6.61 -7.43
C VAL A 68 4.96 -5.22 -6.86
N ALA A 69 5.56 -4.21 -7.47
CA ALA A 69 5.25 -2.83 -7.15
C ALA A 69 3.76 -2.53 -7.43
N SER A 70 3.11 -1.80 -6.51
CA SER A 70 1.75 -1.28 -6.64
C SER A 70 1.82 0.24 -6.75
N MET A 71 1.83 0.96 -5.62
CA MET A 71 2.10 2.39 -5.63
C MET A 71 3.60 2.71 -5.67
N ALA A 72 4.47 1.80 -5.19
CA ALA A 72 5.91 1.94 -5.38
C ALA A 72 6.26 1.84 -6.87
N THR A 73 7.29 2.58 -7.31
CA THR A 73 7.77 2.51 -8.70
C THR A 73 8.72 1.35 -8.94
N GLU A 74 9.29 0.79 -7.86
CA GLU A 74 10.22 -0.34 -7.91
C GLU A 74 10.22 -1.14 -6.60
N LEU A 75 10.72 -2.36 -6.64
CA LEU A 75 10.94 -3.19 -5.44
C LEU A 75 12.26 -2.79 -4.79
N ILE A 76 12.20 -2.28 -3.57
CA ILE A 76 13.39 -1.99 -2.78
C ILE A 76 13.78 -3.24 -1.98
N GLU A 77 14.95 -3.77 -2.22
CA GLU A 77 15.40 -5.04 -1.64
C GLU A 77 16.44 -4.87 -0.52
N THR A 78 17.04 -3.70 -0.40
CA THR A 78 18.14 -3.47 0.54
C THR A 78 17.87 -2.28 1.42
N SER A 79 18.01 -2.50 2.74
CA SER A 79 17.96 -1.43 3.73
C SER A 79 19.23 -0.58 3.69
N THR A 80 19.11 0.65 4.16
CA THR A 80 20.23 1.52 4.48
C THR A 80 20.49 1.46 5.98
N ASP A 81 21.71 1.09 6.38
CA ASP A 81 22.17 1.23 7.76
C ASP A 81 22.43 2.72 8.04
N ASN A 82 21.70 3.30 9.00
CA ASN A 82 21.80 4.71 9.35
C ASN A 82 23.01 5.00 10.30
N GLY A 83 23.71 3.96 10.77
CA GLY A 83 24.90 4.08 11.62
C GLY A 83 24.59 4.35 13.11
N ASP A 84 23.32 4.41 13.49
CA ASP A 84 22.85 4.60 14.87
C ASP A 84 22.11 3.38 15.43
N GLY A 85 22.17 2.25 14.73
CA GLY A 85 21.44 1.03 15.04
C GLY A 85 20.06 0.96 14.40
N THR A 86 19.68 1.96 13.62
CA THR A 86 18.45 1.95 12.83
C THR A 86 18.73 1.64 11.35
N PHE A 87 17.71 1.11 10.67
CA PHE A 87 17.76 0.74 9.26
C PHE A 87 16.56 1.34 8.54
N SER A 88 16.75 1.85 7.33
CA SER A 88 15.67 2.48 6.58
C SER A 88 15.56 1.99 5.14
N TYR A 89 14.32 2.02 4.64
CA TYR A 89 13.98 1.85 3.23
C TYR A 89 13.40 3.16 2.72
N SER A 90 13.92 3.64 1.60
CA SER A 90 13.36 4.79 0.89
C SER A 90 12.66 4.28 -0.37
N VAL A 91 11.35 4.44 -0.42
CA VAL A 91 10.50 3.88 -1.46
C VAL A 91 9.94 5.01 -2.32
N PRO A 92 10.36 5.13 -3.59
CA PRO A 92 9.73 6.05 -4.51
C PRO A 92 8.33 5.54 -4.88
N ILE A 93 7.34 6.45 -4.85
CA ILE A 93 5.97 6.16 -5.24
C ILE A 93 5.60 6.83 -6.56
N ALA A 94 4.64 6.26 -7.26
CA ALA A 94 4.19 6.75 -8.54
C ALA A 94 3.41 8.06 -8.40
N GLU A 95 3.69 9.00 -9.31
CA GLU A 95 3.01 10.28 -9.41
C GLU A 95 1.70 10.17 -10.22
N GLY A 96 0.80 11.15 -10.05
CA GLY A 96 -0.40 11.32 -10.87
C GLY A 96 -1.60 10.48 -10.43
N PHE A 97 -1.53 9.85 -9.27
CA PHE A 97 -2.68 9.19 -8.65
C PHE A 97 -3.43 10.15 -7.72
N GLU A 98 -4.73 10.01 -7.67
CA GLU A 98 -5.63 10.87 -6.90
C GLU A 98 -6.59 10.04 -6.05
N TRP A 99 -6.95 10.58 -4.91
CA TRP A 99 -8.07 10.11 -4.11
C TRP A 99 -9.41 10.37 -4.83
N SER A 100 -10.48 9.77 -4.36
CA SER A 100 -11.83 9.93 -4.95
C SER A 100 -12.37 11.36 -4.93
N ASP A 101 -11.80 12.24 -4.12
CA ASP A 101 -12.11 13.67 -4.06
C ASP A 101 -11.23 14.54 -4.96
N GLY A 102 -10.29 13.92 -5.68
CA GLY A 102 -9.34 14.60 -6.57
C GLY A 102 -8.08 15.13 -5.88
N ALA A 103 -7.90 14.87 -4.59
CA ALA A 103 -6.64 15.20 -3.90
C ALA A 103 -5.51 14.25 -4.38
N PRO A 104 -4.28 14.73 -4.61
CA PRO A 104 -3.18 13.87 -5.01
C PRO A 104 -2.81 12.91 -3.89
N ILE A 105 -2.47 11.67 -4.26
CA ILE A 105 -1.87 10.69 -3.34
C ILE A 105 -0.38 10.98 -3.26
N THR A 106 0.11 11.21 -2.05
CA THR A 106 1.51 11.56 -1.78
C THR A 106 2.11 10.73 -0.66
N ALA A 107 3.43 10.78 -0.49
CA ALA A 107 4.12 10.10 0.61
C ALA A 107 3.63 10.55 2.00
N ASN A 108 3.04 11.75 2.11
CA ASN A 108 2.45 12.22 3.35
C ASN A 108 1.24 11.38 3.81
N ASP A 109 0.54 10.69 2.90
CA ASP A 109 -0.59 9.83 3.25
C ASP A 109 -0.11 8.62 4.05
N TRP A 110 1.05 8.04 3.71
CA TRP A 110 1.67 6.95 4.49
C TRP A 110 2.15 7.43 5.86
N ALA A 111 2.85 8.57 5.91
CA ALA A 111 3.30 9.16 7.16
C ALA A 111 2.13 9.46 8.09
N PHE A 112 1.08 10.09 7.58
CA PHE A 112 -0.15 10.39 8.32
C PHE A 112 -0.83 9.11 8.84
N THR A 113 -0.92 8.08 7.99
CA THR A 113 -1.55 6.81 8.38
C THR A 113 -0.78 6.15 9.51
N PHE A 114 0.56 6.07 9.41
CA PHE A 114 1.40 5.51 10.46
C PHE A 114 1.28 6.28 11.78
N ASP A 115 1.38 7.60 11.73
CA ASP A 115 1.26 8.44 12.92
C ASP A 115 -0.13 8.32 13.57
N THR A 116 -1.18 8.21 12.78
CA THR A 116 -2.53 8.02 13.27
C THR A 116 -2.67 6.67 13.97
N VAL A 117 -2.22 5.59 13.34
CA VAL A 117 -2.22 4.24 13.94
C VAL A 117 -1.44 4.21 15.25
N LYS A 118 -0.25 4.81 15.26
CA LYS A 118 0.61 4.91 16.44
C LYS A 118 -0.03 5.71 17.57
N ASN A 119 -0.55 6.88 17.27
CA ASN A 119 -1.07 7.81 18.28
C ASN A 119 -2.41 7.35 18.87
N LEU A 120 -3.23 6.64 18.09
CA LEU A 120 -4.52 6.12 18.54
C LEU A 120 -4.43 4.68 19.05
N GLY A 121 -3.26 4.04 18.95
CA GLY A 121 -3.07 2.65 19.36
C GLY A 121 -3.85 1.64 18.52
N LEU A 122 -4.10 1.92 17.24
CA LEU A 122 -4.84 1.07 16.33
C LEU A 122 -3.98 -0.11 15.85
N ALA A 123 -3.69 -1.04 16.74
CA ALA A 123 -2.70 -2.06 16.52
C ALA A 123 -3.27 -3.44 16.18
N GLY A 124 -4.59 -3.65 16.26
CA GLY A 124 -5.20 -4.96 16.18
C GLY A 124 -4.90 -5.72 14.90
N ASN A 125 -4.98 -5.08 13.76
CA ASN A 125 -4.74 -5.68 12.44
C ASN A 125 -3.28 -5.64 11.99
N TRP A 126 -2.48 -4.77 12.58
CA TRP A 126 -1.12 -4.48 12.16
C TRP A 126 -0.07 -5.21 12.99
N LEU A 127 -0.49 -5.82 14.10
CA LEU A 127 0.39 -6.42 15.12
C LEU A 127 1.33 -7.52 14.62
N GLY A 128 1.08 -8.13 13.47
CA GLY A 128 2.00 -9.11 12.92
C GLY A 128 3.15 -8.51 12.12
N LEU A 129 2.97 -7.34 11.58
CA LEU A 129 3.80 -6.79 10.52
C LEU A 129 4.36 -5.40 10.84
N TRP A 130 3.56 -4.59 11.55
CA TRP A 130 3.90 -3.23 11.93
C TRP A 130 4.08 -3.10 13.44
N THR A 131 4.74 -4.06 14.07
CA THR A 131 5.12 -3.87 15.46
C THR A 131 5.84 -2.54 15.59
N LEU A 132 5.32 -1.66 16.43
CA LEU A 132 5.99 -0.40 16.71
C LEU A 132 7.33 -0.68 17.36
N GLY A 133 8.40 -0.13 16.81
CA GLY A 133 9.73 -0.20 17.38
C GLY A 133 9.79 0.64 18.66
N THR A 134 10.19 0.02 19.76
CA THR A 134 10.45 0.64 21.04
C THR A 134 11.82 0.19 21.54
N ASP A 135 12.28 0.71 22.66
CA ASP A 135 13.52 0.25 23.30
C ASP A 135 13.49 -1.26 23.66
N GLU A 136 12.28 -1.82 23.82
CA GLU A 136 12.06 -3.21 24.23
C GLU A 136 11.59 -4.13 23.11
N ALA A 137 11.12 -3.57 21.97
CA ALA A 137 10.54 -4.32 20.87
C ALA A 137 11.10 -3.89 19.51
N GLN A 138 11.43 -4.88 18.67
CA GLN A 138 11.84 -4.66 17.29
C GLN A 138 10.63 -4.30 16.43
N GLY A 139 10.74 -3.23 15.63
CA GLY A 139 9.67 -2.80 14.75
C GLY A 139 9.96 -1.50 14.02
N VAL A 140 8.91 -0.95 13.43
CA VAL A 140 8.94 0.35 12.73
C VAL A 140 8.94 1.48 13.75
N THR A 141 9.89 2.38 13.64
CA THR A 141 10.00 3.56 14.51
C THR A 141 9.41 4.80 13.91
N SER A 142 9.56 4.98 12.59
CA SER A 142 8.95 6.09 11.85
C SER A 142 8.61 5.73 10.42
N VAL A 143 7.61 6.43 9.88
CA VAL A 143 7.31 6.53 8.46
C VAL A 143 7.24 8.00 8.12
N GLU A 144 8.05 8.43 7.18
CA GLU A 144 8.23 9.84 6.85
C GLU A 144 8.12 10.07 5.35
N ALA A 145 7.53 11.18 4.95
CA ALA A 145 7.66 11.69 3.60
C ALA A 145 8.95 12.52 3.52
N THR A 146 9.96 12.05 2.77
CA THR A 146 11.18 12.84 2.55
C THR A 146 11.00 13.89 1.46
N ASP A 147 10.06 13.65 0.58
CA ASP A 147 9.48 14.57 -0.40
C ASP A 147 8.05 14.09 -0.72
N ASP A 148 7.37 14.72 -1.68
CA ASP A 148 5.98 14.38 -2.02
C ASP A 148 5.80 12.95 -2.53
N TYR A 149 6.86 12.32 -3.05
CA TYR A 149 6.80 11.01 -3.71
C TYR A 149 7.86 10.01 -3.22
N THR A 150 8.39 10.23 -2.03
CA THR A 150 9.32 9.27 -1.40
C THR A 150 8.91 8.99 0.04
N VAL A 151 8.53 7.74 0.30
CA VAL A 151 8.21 7.22 1.64
C VAL A 151 9.46 6.62 2.24
N LYS A 152 9.89 7.11 3.40
CA LYS A 152 10.98 6.51 4.18
C LYS A 152 10.41 5.77 5.39
N VAL A 153 10.67 4.46 5.46
CA VAL A 153 10.30 3.60 6.60
C VAL A 153 11.56 3.27 7.39
N THR A 154 11.56 3.55 8.69
CA THR A 154 12.70 3.31 9.58
C THR A 154 12.36 2.24 10.61
N PHE A 155 13.31 1.32 10.83
CA PHE A 155 13.24 0.23 11.80
C PHE A 155 14.37 0.39 12.83
N ASN A 156 14.15 -0.07 14.07
CA ASN A 156 15.18 -0.16 15.09
C ASN A 156 16.00 -1.46 15.04
N PHE A 157 15.97 -2.16 13.92
CA PHE A 157 16.73 -3.38 13.63
C PHE A 157 16.78 -3.58 12.10
N ASP A 158 17.65 -4.46 11.61
CA ASP A 158 17.61 -4.87 10.21
C ASP A 158 16.50 -5.92 10.02
N PRO A 159 15.36 -5.55 9.38
CA PRO A 159 14.24 -6.47 9.24
C PRO A 159 14.51 -7.58 8.22
N GLY A 160 15.51 -7.41 7.35
CA GLY A 160 15.76 -8.28 6.22
C GLY A 160 14.63 -8.23 5.17
N LEU A 161 14.92 -8.78 3.99
CA LEU A 161 14.03 -8.69 2.83
C LEU A 161 12.62 -9.26 3.09
N ALA A 162 12.52 -10.42 3.73
CA ALA A 162 11.24 -11.09 3.92
C ALA A 162 10.29 -10.29 4.83
N LYS A 163 10.80 -9.73 5.93
CA LYS A 163 9.99 -8.90 6.83
C LYS A 163 9.62 -7.58 6.19
N TRP A 164 10.52 -7.01 5.40
CA TRP A 164 10.24 -5.80 4.66
C TRP A 164 9.13 -6.02 3.62
N GLN A 165 9.33 -6.96 2.70
CA GLN A 165 8.43 -7.14 1.56
C GLN A 165 7.05 -7.69 1.92
N TYR A 166 6.96 -8.57 2.91
CA TYR A 166 5.69 -9.21 3.29
C TYR A 166 5.09 -8.67 4.59
N GLY A 167 5.76 -7.71 5.19
CA GLY A 167 5.41 -7.23 6.52
C GLY A 167 5.16 -5.75 6.62
N ALA A 168 5.89 -4.93 5.94
CA ALA A 168 5.86 -3.49 6.12
C ALA A 168 5.50 -2.72 4.84
N ALA A 169 5.40 -3.40 3.70
CA ALA A 169 5.22 -2.73 2.42
C ALA A 169 3.82 -2.89 1.82
#